data_83dff633e4624de5242b0bbfd95607ca
#
_entry.id   83dff633e4624de5242b0bbfd95607ca
#
_cell.length_a   1.000
_cell.length_b   1.000
_cell.length_c   1.000
_cell.angle_alpha   90.00
_cell.angle_beta   90.00
_cell.angle_gamma   90.00
#
_symmetry.space_group_name_H-M   'P 1'
#
loop_
_entity.id
_entity.type
_entity.pdbx_description
1 polymer ?
#
loop_
_entity_poly.entity_id
_entity_poly.type
_entity_poly.pdbx_seq_one_letter_code
_entity_poly.pdbx_strand_id
1 'polypeptide(L)'
;SYFGMNVDEHLMHFLKEFGLILFVYSIGLQVGPGFFSSFRKGGVTLNKLAVLVVALGVATTVALYYITGLSMTTMVGVMSGAVTNTPGLGAAQQAFSDMHAGADAPDIATGYALAYPLGVIGAILTLLALRYLLRIDVRQEEEAAGLGTDVLKDLTTRRISVEICNPAVEGKSISGIRRLALRDFVVSR
;
A
#
# COMPACT_ATOMS: atom_id res chain seq x y z
N SER A 1 -8.07 11.92 31.96
CA SER A 1 -6.89 12.59 31.38
C SER A 1 -5.73 12.54 32.35
N TYR A 2 -4.75 11.67 32.13
CA TYR A 2 -3.58 11.49 32.99
C TYR A 2 -2.55 12.64 32.91
N PHE A 3 -2.69 13.58 31.98
CA PHE A 3 -1.72 14.68 31.75
C PHE A 3 -2.34 16.09 31.69
N GLY A 4 -3.61 16.28 32.06
CA GLY A 4 -4.18 17.65 32.18
C GLY A 4 -4.21 18.48 30.89
N MET A 5 -3.91 17.89 29.73
CA MET A 5 -4.03 18.57 28.44
C MET A 5 -5.46 18.41 27.91
N ASN A 6 -6.26 19.45 28.06
CA ASN A 6 -7.50 19.58 27.30
C ASN A 6 -7.12 19.97 25.86
N VAL A 7 -7.08 18.97 24.98
CA VAL A 7 -6.96 19.22 23.54
C VAL A 7 -8.35 19.58 23.03
N ASP A 8 -8.44 20.66 22.29
CA ASP A 8 -9.68 21.12 21.66
C ASP A 8 -10.20 20.00 20.70
N GLU A 9 -11.44 19.61 20.88
CA GLU A 9 -12.07 18.55 20.10
C GLU A 9 -12.11 18.87 18.60
N HIS A 10 -12.32 20.15 18.25
CA HIS A 10 -12.25 20.63 16.87
C HIS A 10 -10.84 20.50 16.27
N LEU A 11 -9.80 20.77 17.07
CA LEU A 11 -8.42 20.61 16.62
C LEU A 11 -8.09 19.14 16.37
N MET A 12 -8.54 18.24 17.22
CA MET A 12 -8.35 16.80 17.05
C MET A 12 -9.07 16.27 15.79
N HIS A 13 -10.28 16.73 15.55
CA HIS A 13 -11.03 16.39 14.34
C HIS A 13 -10.30 16.88 13.08
N PHE A 14 -9.89 18.14 13.08
CA PHE A 14 -9.09 18.69 11.97
C PHE A 14 -7.80 17.92 11.70
N LEU A 15 -7.03 17.58 12.74
CA LEU A 15 -5.78 16.83 12.62
C LEU A 15 -6.02 15.43 12.05
N LYS A 16 -7.11 14.77 12.47
CA LYS A 16 -7.52 13.46 11.95
C LYS A 16 -7.84 13.52 10.45
N GLU A 17 -8.67 14.48 10.03
CA GLU A 17 -9.05 14.65 8.63
C GLU A 17 -7.86 15.04 7.75
N PHE A 18 -7.07 16.01 8.21
CA PHE A 18 -5.87 16.43 7.50
C PHE A 18 -4.86 15.29 7.34
N GLY A 19 -4.63 14.51 8.40
CA GLY A 19 -3.79 13.31 8.35
C GLY A 19 -4.30 12.27 7.37
N LEU A 20 -5.60 12.04 7.32
CA LEU A 20 -6.23 11.11 6.38
C LEU A 20 -6.07 11.59 4.92
N ILE A 21 -6.27 12.87 4.66
CA ILE A 21 -6.08 13.47 3.32
C ILE A 21 -4.63 13.30 2.86
N LEU A 22 -3.65 13.65 3.71
CA LEU A 22 -2.24 13.49 3.39
C LEU A 22 -1.86 12.03 3.14
N PHE A 23 -2.40 11.10 3.93
CA PHE A 23 -2.17 9.68 3.77
C PHE A 23 -2.68 9.17 2.42
N VAL A 24 -3.95 9.47 2.07
CA VAL A 24 -4.55 9.05 0.80
C VAL A 24 -3.83 9.70 -0.39
N TYR A 25 -3.47 10.98 -0.28
CA TYR A 25 -2.72 11.69 -1.30
C TYR A 25 -1.35 11.06 -1.56
N SER A 26 -0.62 10.72 -0.49
CA SER A 26 0.70 10.08 -0.60
C SER A 26 0.62 8.72 -1.28
N ILE A 27 -0.39 7.91 -0.94
CA ILE A 27 -0.65 6.63 -1.63
C ILE A 27 -0.98 6.86 -3.11
N GLY A 28 -1.82 7.85 -3.41
CA GLY A 28 -2.19 8.22 -4.77
C GLY A 28 -0.98 8.60 -5.64
N LEU A 29 -0.04 9.37 -5.08
CA LEU A 29 1.20 9.72 -5.76
C LEU A 29 2.10 8.49 -6.01
N GLN A 30 2.17 7.57 -5.07
CA GLN A 30 2.98 6.37 -5.18
C GLN A 30 2.43 5.37 -6.21
N VAL A 31 1.12 5.15 -6.20
CA VAL A 31 0.45 4.14 -7.03
C VAL A 31 0.07 4.68 -8.41
N GLY A 32 -0.23 5.98 -8.51
CA GLY A 32 -0.78 6.62 -9.70
C GLY A 32 0.00 6.37 -11.00
N PRO A 33 1.32 6.56 -11.04
CA PRO A 33 2.11 6.35 -12.26
C PRO A 33 2.07 4.91 -12.80
N GLY A 34 1.98 3.92 -11.90
CA GLY A 34 1.90 2.49 -12.23
C GLY A 34 0.50 1.99 -12.55
N PHE A 35 -0.54 2.71 -12.13
CA PHE A 35 -1.92 2.24 -12.16
C PHE A 35 -2.40 1.87 -13.57
N PHE A 36 -2.28 2.80 -14.52
CA PHE A 36 -2.70 2.55 -15.90
C PHE A 36 -1.85 1.53 -16.64
N SER A 37 -0.55 1.44 -16.33
CA SER A 37 0.33 0.46 -16.94
C SER A 37 0.03 -0.96 -16.49
N SER A 38 -0.43 -1.13 -15.25
CA SER A 38 -0.83 -2.43 -14.69
C SER A 38 -2.02 -3.04 -15.41
N PHE A 39 -2.94 -2.22 -15.96
CA PHE A 39 -4.07 -2.73 -16.75
C PHE A 39 -3.64 -3.36 -18.09
N ARG A 40 -2.53 -2.92 -18.68
CA ARG A 40 -2.09 -3.37 -20.02
C ARG A 40 -1.29 -4.67 -20.03
N LYS A 41 -0.58 -5.00 -18.93
CA LYS A 41 0.33 -6.17 -18.85
C LYS A 41 -0.21 -7.30 -17.96
N GLY A 42 -1.37 -7.86 -18.28
CA GLY A 42 -1.94 -8.97 -17.50
C GLY A 42 -2.66 -8.55 -16.21
N GLY A 43 -2.71 -7.27 -15.89
CA GLY A 43 -3.35 -6.72 -14.69
C GLY A 43 -4.85 -6.94 -14.61
N VAL A 44 -5.51 -7.24 -15.72
CA VAL A 44 -6.97 -7.55 -15.73
C VAL A 44 -7.28 -8.77 -14.85
N THR A 45 -6.46 -9.82 -14.92
CA THR A 45 -6.68 -11.02 -14.08
C THR A 45 -6.47 -10.70 -12.61
N LEU A 46 -5.40 -9.97 -12.26
CA LEU A 46 -5.14 -9.55 -10.89
C LEU A 46 -6.25 -8.62 -10.35
N ASN A 47 -6.74 -7.70 -11.19
CA ASN A 47 -7.84 -6.81 -10.81
C ASN A 47 -9.15 -7.58 -10.59
N LYS A 48 -9.47 -8.59 -11.43
CA LYS A 48 -10.63 -9.46 -11.19
C LYS A 48 -10.50 -10.22 -9.87
N LEU A 49 -9.33 -10.76 -9.56
CA LEU A 49 -9.08 -11.42 -8.28
C LEU A 49 -9.20 -10.45 -7.10
N ALA A 50 -8.67 -9.24 -7.22
CA ALA A 50 -8.82 -8.21 -6.18
C ALA A 50 -10.30 -7.87 -5.94
N VAL A 51 -11.09 -7.64 -7.01
CA VAL A 51 -12.53 -7.39 -6.89
C VAL A 51 -13.24 -8.59 -6.24
N LEU A 52 -12.88 -9.81 -6.61
CA LEU A 52 -13.45 -11.03 -6.02
C LEU A 52 -13.15 -11.10 -4.52
N VAL A 53 -11.92 -10.85 -4.10
CA VAL A 53 -11.52 -10.86 -2.67
C VAL A 53 -12.31 -9.81 -1.90
N VAL A 54 -12.45 -8.59 -2.43
CA VAL A 54 -13.23 -7.52 -1.79
C VAL A 54 -14.71 -7.93 -1.69
N ALA A 55 -15.28 -8.46 -2.77
CA ALA A 55 -16.68 -8.90 -2.79
C ALA A 55 -16.95 -10.03 -1.78
N LEU A 56 -16.04 -11.00 -1.68
CA LEU A 56 -16.11 -12.06 -0.67
C LEU A 56 -15.98 -11.52 0.76
N GLY A 57 -15.11 -10.54 0.98
CA GLY A 57 -14.98 -9.85 2.27
C GLY A 57 -16.27 -9.17 2.69
N VAL A 58 -16.90 -8.42 1.77
CA VAL A 58 -18.20 -7.77 2.01
C VAL A 58 -19.28 -8.81 2.27
N ALA A 59 -19.38 -9.85 1.44
CA ALA A 59 -20.36 -10.93 1.61
C ALA A 59 -20.20 -11.63 2.98
N THR A 60 -18.97 -11.92 3.39
CA THR A 60 -18.66 -12.51 4.69
C THR A 60 -19.09 -11.59 5.82
N THR A 61 -18.83 -10.28 5.72
CA THR A 61 -19.23 -9.29 6.73
C THR A 61 -20.75 -9.22 6.87
N VAL A 62 -21.47 -9.22 5.75
CA VAL A 62 -22.93 -9.23 5.74
C VAL A 62 -23.47 -10.53 6.34
N ALA A 63 -22.89 -11.67 6.00
CA ALA A 63 -23.29 -12.95 6.60
C ALA A 63 -23.05 -12.97 8.12
N LEU A 64 -21.91 -12.48 8.58
CA LEU A 64 -21.60 -12.35 10.00
C LEU A 64 -22.55 -11.39 10.72
N TYR A 65 -22.94 -10.29 10.08
CA TYR A 65 -23.96 -9.38 10.62
C TYR A 65 -25.25 -10.11 10.96
N TYR A 66 -25.78 -10.94 10.06
CA TYR A 66 -27.00 -11.70 10.31
C TYR A 66 -26.83 -12.82 11.34
N ILE A 67 -25.63 -13.41 11.45
CA ILE A 67 -25.36 -14.51 12.39
C ILE A 67 -25.14 -13.98 13.80
N THR A 68 -24.39 -12.89 13.94
CA THR A 68 -23.96 -12.37 15.25
C THR A 68 -24.93 -11.39 15.87
N GLY A 69 -25.76 -10.72 15.06
CA GLY A 69 -26.67 -9.65 15.50
C GLY A 69 -25.96 -8.38 16.01
N LEU A 70 -24.66 -8.23 15.75
CA LEU A 70 -23.91 -7.02 16.07
C LEU A 70 -24.39 -5.84 15.22
N SER A 71 -24.16 -4.60 15.69
CA SER A 71 -24.52 -3.40 14.91
C SER A 71 -23.79 -3.33 13.58
N MET A 72 -24.43 -2.76 12.56
CA MET A 72 -23.79 -2.58 11.24
C MET A 72 -22.53 -1.72 11.35
N THR A 73 -22.52 -0.70 12.21
CA THR A 73 -21.37 0.16 12.49
C THR A 73 -20.17 -0.64 13.02
N THR A 74 -20.42 -1.53 13.99
CA THR A 74 -19.38 -2.44 14.50
C THR A 74 -18.85 -3.35 13.39
N MET A 75 -19.74 -3.93 12.57
CA MET A 75 -19.34 -4.84 11.49
C MET A 75 -18.50 -4.16 10.40
N VAL A 76 -18.82 -2.91 10.07
CA VAL A 76 -18.01 -2.10 9.14
C VAL A 76 -16.61 -1.83 9.71
N GLY A 77 -16.55 -1.55 11.03
CA GLY A 77 -15.28 -1.42 11.74
C GLY A 77 -14.47 -2.72 11.71
N VAL A 78 -15.09 -3.84 12.04
CA VAL A 78 -14.46 -5.18 12.01
C VAL A 78 -13.95 -5.51 10.61
N MET A 79 -14.73 -5.26 9.56
CA MET A 79 -14.31 -5.47 8.18
C MET A 79 -13.09 -4.64 7.84
N SER A 80 -13.12 -3.34 8.12
CA SER A 80 -12.00 -2.43 7.84
C SER A 80 -10.74 -2.83 8.61
N GLY A 81 -10.88 -3.27 9.86
CA GLY A 81 -9.78 -3.77 10.70
C GLY A 81 -9.20 -5.09 10.19
N ALA A 82 -10.06 -6.06 9.86
CA ALA A 82 -9.64 -7.38 9.38
C ALA A 82 -8.81 -7.31 8.08
N VAL A 83 -9.12 -6.36 7.20
CA VAL A 83 -8.35 -6.13 5.97
C VAL A 83 -7.31 -4.99 6.10
N THR A 84 -7.07 -4.50 7.32
CA THR A 84 -6.11 -3.42 7.64
C THR A 84 -6.33 -2.14 6.82
N ASN A 85 -7.59 -1.83 6.50
CA ASN A 85 -7.99 -0.71 5.65
C ASN A 85 -8.29 0.55 6.48
N THR A 86 -7.27 1.28 6.89
CA THR A 86 -7.40 2.55 7.63
C THR A 86 -8.16 3.63 6.85
N PRO A 87 -7.94 3.84 5.53
CA PRO A 87 -8.77 4.76 4.76
C PRO A 87 -10.25 4.39 4.76
N GLY A 88 -10.55 3.09 4.73
CA GLY A 88 -11.94 2.58 4.83
C GLY A 88 -12.59 2.90 6.17
N LEU A 89 -11.84 2.85 7.27
CA LEU A 89 -12.30 3.30 8.57
C LEU A 89 -12.71 4.78 8.54
N GLY A 90 -11.84 5.64 8.02
CA GLY A 90 -12.10 7.09 7.92
C GLY A 90 -13.34 7.39 7.05
N ALA A 91 -13.42 6.74 5.88
CA ALA A 91 -14.55 6.89 4.98
C ALA A 91 -15.87 6.43 5.61
N ALA A 92 -15.85 5.32 6.36
CA ALA A 92 -17.04 4.81 7.07
C ALA A 92 -17.52 5.77 8.18
N GLN A 93 -16.59 6.31 8.96
CA GLN A 93 -16.89 7.31 9.98
C GLN A 93 -17.47 8.57 9.37
N GLN A 94 -16.89 9.08 8.28
CA GLN A 94 -17.39 10.24 7.59
C GLN A 94 -18.79 10.01 7.02
N ALA A 95 -18.99 8.90 6.32
CA ALA A 95 -20.30 8.56 5.77
C ALA A 95 -21.37 8.42 6.86
N PHE A 96 -21.03 7.88 8.02
CA PHE A 96 -21.95 7.79 9.16
C PHE A 96 -22.31 9.20 9.67
N SER A 97 -21.30 10.05 9.88
CA SER A 97 -21.48 11.44 10.34
C SER A 97 -22.36 12.24 9.39
N ASP A 98 -22.14 12.11 8.08
CA ASP A 98 -22.92 12.79 7.05
C ASP A 98 -24.40 12.36 7.04
N MET A 99 -24.66 11.07 7.29
CA MET A 99 -26.03 10.52 7.36
C MET A 99 -26.74 10.82 8.66
N HIS A 100 -26.02 11.12 9.74
CA HIS A 100 -26.58 11.28 11.10
C HIS A 100 -26.31 12.66 11.70
N ALA A 101 -26.29 13.70 10.86
CA ALA A 101 -26.19 15.10 11.27
C ALA A 101 -24.95 15.41 12.16
N GLY A 102 -23.80 14.82 11.81
CA GLY A 102 -22.54 15.05 12.52
C GLY A 102 -22.33 14.15 13.75
N ALA A 103 -23.18 13.13 13.94
CA ALA A 103 -23.02 12.19 15.04
C ALA A 103 -21.77 11.32 14.87
N ASP A 104 -21.09 11.01 15.98
CA ASP A 104 -19.99 10.08 16.01
C ASP A 104 -20.48 8.62 16.06
N ALA A 105 -19.73 7.71 15.46
CA ALA A 105 -19.93 6.27 15.54
C ALA A 105 -18.71 5.59 16.20
N PRO A 106 -18.59 5.64 17.52
CA PRO A 106 -17.43 5.07 18.23
C PRO A 106 -17.29 3.55 18.01
N ASP A 107 -18.39 2.88 17.71
CA ASP A 107 -18.42 1.44 17.43
C ASP A 107 -17.61 1.06 16.19
N ILE A 108 -17.54 1.93 15.20
CA ILE A 108 -16.74 1.70 13.98
C ILE A 108 -15.25 1.63 14.36
N ALA A 109 -14.76 2.59 15.14
CA ALA A 109 -13.37 2.62 15.57
C ALA A 109 -13.05 1.45 16.53
N THR A 110 -13.97 1.10 17.42
CA THR A 110 -13.81 -0.02 18.35
C THR A 110 -13.74 -1.35 17.60
N GLY A 111 -14.65 -1.59 16.66
CA GLY A 111 -14.64 -2.78 15.82
C GLY A 111 -13.34 -2.91 15.02
N TYR A 112 -12.86 -1.79 14.46
CA TYR A 112 -11.58 -1.73 13.76
C TYR A 112 -10.41 -2.09 14.68
N ALA A 113 -10.32 -1.46 15.86
CA ALA A 113 -9.20 -1.65 16.78
C ALA A 113 -9.10 -3.11 17.29
N LEU A 114 -10.23 -3.77 17.49
CA LEU A 114 -10.29 -5.17 17.92
C LEU A 114 -9.90 -6.13 16.78
N ALA A 115 -10.32 -5.86 15.55
CA ALA A 115 -10.08 -6.74 14.41
C ALA A 115 -8.68 -6.55 13.76
N TYR A 116 -8.11 -5.36 13.84
CA TYR A 116 -6.86 -5.02 13.17
C TYR A 116 -5.68 -5.93 13.52
N PRO A 117 -5.36 -6.19 14.80
CA PRO A 117 -4.25 -7.08 15.15
C PRO A 117 -4.43 -8.49 14.60
N LEU A 118 -5.67 -9.01 14.65
CA LEU A 118 -6.00 -10.31 14.09
C LEU A 118 -5.92 -10.33 12.57
N GLY A 119 -6.28 -9.23 11.90
CA GLY A 119 -6.12 -9.05 10.46
C GLY A 119 -4.66 -9.14 10.02
N VAL A 120 -3.76 -8.45 10.72
CA VAL A 120 -2.31 -8.49 10.43
C VAL A 120 -1.76 -9.90 10.64
N ILE A 121 -2.02 -10.50 11.79
CA ILE A 121 -1.56 -11.87 12.11
C ILE A 121 -2.15 -12.86 11.11
N GLY A 122 -3.45 -12.76 10.82
CA GLY A 122 -4.15 -13.63 9.88
C GLY A 122 -3.57 -13.56 8.46
N ALA A 123 -3.27 -12.36 7.96
CA ALA A 123 -2.63 -12.19 6.67
C ALA A 123 -1.25 -12.86 6.61
N ILE A 124 -0.42 -12.66 7.63
CA ILE A 124 0.91 -13.27 7.71
C ILE A 124 0.79 -14.80 7.75
N LEU A 125 -0.07 -15.32 8.63
CA LEU A 125 -0.28 -16.77 8.77
C LEU A 125 -0.84 -17.39 7.49
N THR A 126 -1.75 -16.71 6.80
CA THR A 126 -2.30 -17.16 5.53
C THR A 126 -1.22 -17.26 4.45
N LEU A 127 -0.36 -16.24 4.33
CA LEU A 127 0.76 -16.26 3.37
C LEU A 127 1.75 -17.39 3.68
N LEU A 128 2.09 -17.60 4.96
CA LEU A 128 2.96 -18.68 5.39
C LEU A 128 2.33 -20.05 5.13
N ALA A 129 1.02 -20.20 5.44
CA ALA A 129 0.29 -21.43 5.20
C ALA A 129 0.21 -21.76 3.70
N LEU A 130 -0.11 -20.77 2.85
CA LEU A 130 -0.13 -20.95 1.40
C LEU A 130 1.24 -21.35 0.86
N ARG A 131 2.31 -20.68 1.29
CA ARG A 131 3.68 -21.03 0.90
C ARG A 131 4.04 -22.46 1.26
N TYR A 132 3.70 -22.87 2.49
CA TYR A 132 4.00 -24.22 2.96
C TYR A 132 3.12 -25.27 2.29
N LEU A 133 1.82 -25.04 2.17
CA LEU A 133 0.85 -25.97 1.60
C LEU A 133 1.08 -26.19 0.10
N LEU A 134 1.34 -25.11 -0.65
CA LEU A 134 1.57 -25.14 -2.09
C LEU A 134 3.04 -25.42 -2.45
N ARG A 135 3.92 -25.54 -1.44
CA ARG A 135 5.37 -25.76 -1.64
C ARG A 135 5.99 -24.75 -2.61
N ILE A 136 5.59 -23.49 -2.51
CA ILE A 136 6.04 -22.43 -3.42
C ILE A 136 7.52 -22.14 -3.16
N ASP A 137 8.36 -22.36 -4.19
CA ASP A 137 9.74 -21.91 -4.18
C ASP A 137 9.81 -20.46 -4.66
N VAL A 138 9.99 -19.55 -3.70
CA VAL A 138 10.00 -18.11 -3.95
C VAL A 138 11.07 -17.73 -4.99
N ARG A 139 12.20 -18.45 -5.05
CA ARG A 139 13.28 -18.17 -6.03
C ARG A 139 12.84 -18.49 -7.46
N GLN A 140 12.17 -19.62 -7.64
CA GLN A 140 11.67 -20.02 -8.97
C GLN A 140 10.55 -19.08 -9.44
N GLU A 141 9.66 -18.66 -8.54
CA GLU A 141 8.60 -17.70 -8.85
C GLU A 141 9.17 -16.31 -9.16
N GLU A 142 10.21 -15.89 -8.44
CA GLU A 142 10.91 -14.62 -8.67
C GLU A 142 11.59 -14.60 -10.04
N GLU A 143 12.22 -15.69 -10.44
CA GLU A 143 12.81 -15.88 -11.77
C GLU A 143 11.73 -15.94 -12.86
N ALA A 144 10.64 -16.67 -12.63
CA ALA A 144 9.52 -16.77 -13.58
C ALA A 144 8.76 -15.45 -13.77
N ALA A 145 8.66 -14.65 -12.72
CA ALA A 145 8.04 -13.32 -12.78
C ALA A 145 8.94 -12.25 -13.42
N GLY A 146 10.21 -12.59 -13.76
CA GLY A 146 11.20 -11.64 -14.29
C GLY A 146 11.59 -10.56 -13.28
N LEU A 147 11.27 -10.76 -11.99
CA LEU A 147 11.60 -9.85 -10.89
C LEU A 147 12.99 -10.15 -10.30
N GLY A 148 13.47 -11.37 -10.53
CA GLY A 148 14.78 -11.84 -10.09
C GLY A 148 15.86 -11.35 -11.03
N THR A 149 16.67 -10.44 -10.61
CA THR A 149 17.95 -10.02 -11.18
C THR A 149 17.96 -8.77 -12.08
N ASP A 150 16.96 -8.49 -12.91
CA ASP A 150 17.08 -7.36 -13.83
C ASP A 150 16.78 -6.01 -13.19
N VAL A 151 15.80 -5.94 -12.27
CA VAL A 151 15.47 -4.69 -11.55
C VAL A 151 16.54 -4.35 -10.51
N LEU A 152 17.10 -5.35 -9.83
CA LEU A 152 18.21 -5.14 -8.88
C LEU A 152 19.54 -4.93 -9.58
N LYS A 153 19.76 -5.52 -10.78
CA LYS A 153 20.95 -5.26 -11.58
C LYS A 153 20.94 -3.87 -12.21
N ASP A 154 19.76 -3.36 -12.54
CA ASP A 154 19.63 -1.98 -13.05
C ASP A 154 19.77 -0.93 -11.92
N LEU A 155 19.49 -1.31 -10.67
CA LEU A 155 19.65 -0.44 -9.48
C LEU A 155 21.02 -0.60 -8.80
N THR A 156 21.76 -1.67 -9.05
CA THR A 156 23.12 -1.82 -8.51
C THR A 156 24.11 -1.08 -9.37
N THR A 157 24.61 0.03 -8.87
CA THR A 157 25.72 0.77 -9.46
C THR A 157 26.94 -0.16 -9.57
N ARG A 158 27.25 -0.60 -10.78
CA ARG A 158 28.41 -1.45 -11.03
C ARG A 158 29.63 -0.55 -11.22
N ARG A 159 30.65 -0.72 -10.38
CA ARG A 159 31.94 -0.07 -10.62
C ARG A 159 32.65 -0.76 -11.78
N ILE A 160 32.95 0.00 -12.82
CA ILE A 160 33.78 -0.42 -13.95
C ILE A 160 34.92 0.56 -14.10
N SER A 161 36.13 0.06 -14.31
CA SER A 161 37.27 0.89 -14.74
C SER A 161 37.23 0.96 -16.23
N VAL A 162 37.22 2.17 -16.78
CA VAL A 162 37.14 2.42 -18.24
C VAL A 162 38.37 3.21 -18.66
N GLU A 163 39.03 2.75 -19.67
CA GLU A 163 40.07 3.51 -20.38
C GLU A 163 39.41 4.28 -21.53
N ILE A 164 39.63 5.59 -21.55
CA ILE A 164 39.05 6.46 -22.59
C ILE A 164 40.01 6.54 -23.76
N CYS A 165 39.72 5.82 -24.83
CA CYS A 165 40.53 5.80 -26.04
C CYS A 165 39.96 6.73 -27.14
N ASN A 166 38.86 7.41 -26.93
CA ASN A 166 38.25 8.26 -27.96
C ASN A 166 38.76 9.70 -27.90
N PRO A 167 39.51 10.18 -28.93
CA PRO A 167 40.05 11.55 -28.96
C PRO A 167 38.97 12.64 -28.88
N ALA A 168 37.74 12.34 -29.27
CA ALA A 168 36.60 13.27 -29.21
C ALA A 168 36.20 13.67 -27.77
N VAL A 169 36.72 12.96 -26.77
CA VAL A 169 36.44 13.19 -25.35
C VAL A 169 37.56 13.93 -24.64
N GLU A 170 38.72 14.06 -25.31
CA GLU A 170 39.90 14.75 -24.77
C GLU A 170 39.57 16.22 -24.51
N GLY A 171 39.93 16.72 -23.33
CA GLY A 171 39.67 18.09 -22.91
C GLY A 171 38.22 18.43 -22.54
N LYS A 172 37.28 17.49 -22.59
CA LYS A 172 35.90 17.73 -22.20
C LYS A 172 35.67 17.47 -20.70
N SER A 173 34.80 18.28 -20.11
CA SER A 173 34.37 18.08 -18.74
C SER A 173 33.49 16.82 -18.63
N ILE A 174 33.43 16.22 -17.43
CA ILE A 174 32.58 15.05 -17.13
C ILE A 174 31.10 15.30 -17.49
N SER A 175 30.60 16.52 -17.26
CA SER A 175 29.27 16.94 -17.68
C SER A 175 29.07 16.98 -19.20
N GLY A 176 30.12 17.31 -19.95
CA GLY A 176 30.11 17.26 -21.42
C GLY A 176 30.10 15.83 -21.95
N ILE A 177 30.85 14.93 -21.31
CA ILE A 177 30.89 13.50 -21.65
C ILE A 177 29.55 12.83 -21.34
N ARG A 178 28.92 13.19 -20.25
CA ARG A 178 27.60 12.66 -19.86
C ARG A 178 26.52 12.96 -20.91
N ARG A 179 26.59 14.08 -21.60
CA ARG A 179 25.66 14.42 -22.70
C ARG A 179 25.92 13.61 -23.99
N LEU A 180 27.13 13.10 -24.17
CA LEU A 180 27.50 12.27 -25.31
C LEU A 180 27.27 10.79 -25.08
N ALA A 181 27.26 10.36 -23.79
CA ALA A 181 26.93 9.01 -23.40
C ALA A 181 25.42 8.87 -23.27
N LEU A 182 24.83 7.92 -23.99
CA LEU A 182 23.38 7.59 -23.91
C LEU A 182 22.98 6.95 -22.61
N ARG A 183 23.83 6.88 -21.59
CA ARG A 183 23.59 6.27 -20.27
C ARG A 183 24.07 7.18 -19.16
N ASP A 184 23.31 7.22 -18.09
CA ASP A 184 23.73 7.92 -16.87
C ASP A 184 24.85 7.15 -16.16
N PHE A 185 25.94 7.85 -15.84
CA PHE A 185 27.03 7.32 -15.06
C PHE A 185 27.53 8.35 -14.03
N VAL A 186 28.08 7.86 -12.95
CA VAL A 186 28.70 8.67 -11.90
C VAL A 186 30.16 8.31 -11.83
N VAL A 187 31.03 9.30 -11.90
CA VAL A 187 32.48 9.11 -11.74
C VAL A 187 32.79 9.13 -10.24
N SER A 188 33.34 8.03 -9.74
CA SER A 188 33.92 7.95 -8.38
C SER A 188 35.45 7.84 -8.50
N ARG A 189 36.17 8.56 -7.63
CA ARG A 189 37.61 8.37 -7.47
C ARG A 189 37.91 7.10 -6.70
#